data_d4a5a6c5fded4f5f5e06f0bf403a94c8
#
_entry.id   d4a5a6c5fded4f5f5e06f0bf403a94c8
#
_cell.length_a   1.000
_cell.length_b   1.000
_cell.length_c   1.000
_cell.angle_alpha   90.00
_cell.angle_beta   90.00
_cell.angle_gamma   90.00
#
_symmetry.space_group_name_H-M   'P 1'
#
loop_
_entity.id
_entity.type
_entity.pdbx_description
1 polymer ?
#
loop_
_entity_poly.entity_id
_entity_poly.type
_entity_poly.pdbx_seq_one_letter_code
_entity_poly.pdbx_strand_id
1 'polypeptide(L)'
;VVTAFSGWRDYYFFQDATGGIAINRHEHGPVHAGDEIELTGVSDPGLFSTSVISQQVRVLGRGRMPETRLYGYSDLEGGTKDAEWVAVRGVVQSAQVETIWDKRVLVLGLESGGQQISVRIFQFDAGDATRLVDALVQVEGVCGTAYNDKRQFTGLRLFVADTRAVAVLEPAAADPYAAEASPIRSVMQFGHGHRARHRVKIAGVVTYQDNGRFLYMQDGTDGIMVWTAQDQPVPLGTRIEALGFPALGTYSPMLTNATFRIDRAMQAGYRVAPATIRAADFLQYKDTFAYAPYDGQLVHLRATVVSPLALPNEDAWLMRDGESNFVASLRRGVNRQEALKFDIGTTLSVTGVMSVTVDADHQPQSFRVLLRGPEDVAVLEKAPWWTPLHLAVVLALLLVATLAVALWTMLLRRQVQRQTQLLRESEGRFRSMAQQDALTGVASRSYLHEQLEAAVEDARATGKLLGLLMLDLDHFKQLNDTQGHHAGDQLLCIVAHRIRASVRKGDTVARMGGDEFVVLLHDLGDESMAEAIGAKLVANVAVPAEIGKATITVSASVGVCTYPAGGADGDAMLRNADEAMYRAKARGRNSSCVYTAA
;
A
#
# COMPACT_ATOMS: atom_id res chain seq x y z
N VAL A 1 14.17 65.67 28.25
CA VAL A 1 13.87 66.31 26.95
C VAL A 1 13.11 65.34 26.11
N VAL A 2 12.11 65.77 25.36
CA VAL A 2 11.39 64.98 24.37
C VAL A 2 12.32 64.74 23.17
N THR A 3 12.60 63.48 22.90
CA THR A 3 13.56 63.09 21.85
C THR A 3 12.89 62.78 20.51
N ALA A 4 11.75 62.12 20.52
CA ALA A 4 11.00 61.84 19.30
C ALA A 4 9.52 61.53 19.57
N PHE A 5 8.75 61.46 18.48
CA PHE A 5 7.37 61.01 18.44
C PHE A 5 7.30 59.69 17.67
N SER A 6 6.63 58.72 18.23
CA SER A 6 6.59 57.38 17.58
C SER A 6 5.63 57.28 16.39
N GLY A 7 4.81 58.30 16.20
CA GLY A 7 3.70 58.24 15.23
C GLY A 7 2.55 57.30 15.62
N TRP A 8 2.69 56.53 16.69
CA TRP A 8 1.73 55.52 17.15
C TRP A 8 1.03 55.93 18.43
N ARG A 9 -0.31 56.03 18.45
CA ARG A 9 -1.17 56.27 19.63
C ARG A 9 -0.61 57.30 20.61
N ASP A 10 -0.12 58.44 20.12
CA ASP A 10 0.41 59.51 20.95
C ASP A 10 1.56 59.10 21.90
N TYR A 11 2.39 58.13 21.52
CA TYR A 11 3.63 57.81 22.22
C TYR A 11 4.71 58.83 21.88
N TYR A 12 5.29 59.42 22.93
CA TYR A 12 6.49 60.25 22.86
C TYR A 12 7.62 59.56 23.57
N PHE A 13 8.82 59.83 23.14
CA PHE A 13 10.02 59.39 23.84
C PHE A 13 10.62 60.58 24.58
N PHE A 14 11.04 60.30 25.79
CA PHE A 14 11.60 61.28 26.70
C PHE A 14 12.89 60.71 27.28
N GLN A 15 13.91 61.54 27.37
CA GLN A 15 15.20 61.13 27.90
C GLN A 15 15.75 62.18 28.85
N ASP A 16 16.33 61.74 29.96
CA ASP A 16 17.08 62.54 30.91
C ASP A 16 18.48 61.94 31.13
N ALA A 17 19.20 62.37 32.17
CA ALA A 17 20.53 61.92 32.50
C ALA A 17 20.57 60.43 32.94
N THR A 18 19.43 59.85 33.32
CA THR A 18 19.32 58.49 33.83
C THR A 18 18.96 57.45 32.73
N GLY A 19 18.33 57.91 31.65
CA GLY A 19 17.95 57.05 30.53
C GLY A 19 16.74 57.55 29.75
N GLY A 20 16.32 56.73 28.76
CA GLY A 20 15.15 57.00 27.93
C GLY A 20 13.92 56.25 28.41
N ILE A 21 12.73 56.83 28.21
CA ILE A 21 11.47 56.17 28.50
C ILE A 21 10.39 56.55 27.48
N ALA A 22 9.49 55.62 27.17
CA ALA A 22 8.31 55.89 26.35
C ALA A 22 7.16 56.44 27.22
N ILE A 23 6.46 57.44 26.70
CA ILE A 23 5.31 58.06 27.38
C ILE A 23 4.05 57.76 26.55
N ASN A 24 3.09 57.13 27.17
CA ASN A 24 1.74 57.00 26.62
C ASN A 24 0.90 58.19 27.07
N ARG A 25 0.43 58.98 26.11
CA ARG A 25 -0.20 60.26 26.38
C ARG A 25 -1.73 60.18 26.31
N HIS A 26 -2.41 60.62 27.35
CA HIS A 26 -3.82 60.98 27.34
C HIS A 26 -3.93 62.51 27.29
N GLU A 27 -4.44 63.06 26.17
CA GLU A 27 -4.84 64.41 25.87
C GLU A 27 -4.10 65.54 26.63
N HIS A 28 -3.02 66.04 26.07
CA HIS A 28 -2.35 67.27 26.57
C HIS A 28 -1.86 68.11 25.38
N GLY A 29 -1.68 69.39 25.50
CA GLY A 29 -1.28 70.34 24.45
C GLY A 29 -0.07 69.91 23.59
N PRO A 30 0.26 70.62 22.54
CA PRO A 30 1.31 70.23 21.60
C PRO A 30 2.68 70.14 22.27
N VAL A 31 3.33 68.96 22.19
CA VAL A 31 4.72 68.74 22.64
C VAL A 31 5.54 68.38 21.40
N HIS A 32 6.73 68.98 21.28
CA HIS A 32 7.61 68.80 20.13
C HIS A 32 8.98 68.21 20.54
N ALA A 33 9.64 67.54 19.64
CA ALA A 33 11.02 67.10 19.86
C ALA A 33 11.91 68.32 20.20
N GLY A 34 12.73 68.19 21.26
CA GLY A 34 13.55 69.26 21.82
C GLY A 34 12.87 70.06 22.92
N ASP A 35 11.61 69.77 23.26
CA ASP A 35 10.97 70.44 24.43
C ASP A 35 11.45 69.82 25.75
N GLU A 36 11.76 70.62 26.71
CA GLU A 36 11.96 70.22 28.10
C GLU A 36 10.62 70.13 28.78
N ILE A 37 10.30 69.04 29.40
CA ILE A 37 8.99 68.79 30.00
C ILE A 37 9.12 68.33 31.45
N GLU A 38 8.15 68.66 32.26
CA GLU A 38 7.88 68.04 33.54
C GLU A 38 6.71 67.05 33.36
N LEU A 39 6.91 65.80 33.77
CA LEU A 39 5.95 64.75 33.61
C LEU A 39 5.54 64.15 34.94
N THR A 40 4.24 64.09 35.18
CA THR A 40 3.65 63.30 36.28
C THR A 40 2.81 62.20 35.70
N GLY A 41 2.99 60.97 36.19
CA GLY A 41 2.27 59.83 35.67
C GLY A 41 2.46 58.57 36.51
N VAL A 42 1.92 57.45 36.01
CA VAL A 42 2.03 56.13 36.61
C VAL A 42 2.91 55.24 35.72
N SER A 43 3.84 54.51 36.34
CA SER A 43 4.65 53.57 35.61
C SER A 43 3.78 52.40 35.09
N ASP A 44 3.99 52.05 33.83
CA ASP A 44 3.37 50.91 33.18
C ASP A 44 4.50 49.95 32.79
N PRO A 45 4.42 48.65 33.17
CA PRO A 45 5.46 47.68 32.83
C PRO A 45 5.66 47.53 31.32
N GLY A 46 4.69 48.01 30.51
CA GLY A 46 4.76 47.90 29.06
C GLY A 46 4.74 46.45 28.56
N LEU A 47 4.90 46.28 27.26
CA LEU A 47 4.98 44.98 26.66
C LEU A 47 6.41 44.42 26.62
N PHE A 48 7.41 45.27 26.45
CA PHE A 48 8.83 44.91 26.36
C PHE A 48 9.67 45.77 27.31
N SER A 49 9.55 47.08 27.23
CA SER A 49 10.20 48.04 28.12
C SER A 49 9.16 48.82 28.92
N THR A 50 9.56 49.30 30.07
CA THR A 50 8.70 50.13 30.96
C THR A 50 8.33 51.44 30.27
N SER A 51 7.10 51.83 30.39
CA SER A 51 6.59 53.12 29.91
C SER A 51 5.94 53.93 31.05
N VAL A 52 5.58 55.17 30.77
CA VAL A 52 4.80 56.01 31.70
C VAL A 52 3.47 56.38 31.06
N ILE A 53 2.38 56.10 31.77
CA ILE A 53 1.06 56.64 31.44
C ILE A 53 0.99 58.03 32.05
N SER A 54 1.04 59.08 31.21
CA SER A 54 1.08 60.42 31.68
C SER A 54 -0.29 60.91 32.24
N GLN A 55 -0.29 61.51 33.42
CA GLN A 55 -1.44 62.17 33.99
C GLN A 55 -1.37 63.67 33.70
N GLN A 56 -0.17 64.27 33.77
CA GLN A 56 0.08 65.65 33.47
C GLN A 56 1.41 65.83 32.78
N VAL A 57 1.44 66.70 31.76
CA VAL A 57 2.66 67.10 31.06
C VAL A 57 2.68 68.60 30.97
N ARG A 58 3.76 69.20 31.44
CA ARG A 58 4.00 70.63 31.39
C ARG A 58 5.26 70.94 30.62
N VAL A 59 5.18 71.74 29.56
CA VAL A 59 6.34 72.19 28.79
C VAL A 59 7.01 73.33 29.60
N LEU A 60 8.29 73.14 29.90
CA LEU A 60 9.10 74.10 30.66
C LEU A 60 9.82 75.08 29.72
N GLY A 61 10.11 74.65 28.50
CA GLY A 61 10.82 75.44 27.51
C GLY A 61 11.52 74.53 26.45
N ARG A 62 12.55 75.09 25.83
CA ARG A 62 13.42 74.31 24.95
C ARG A 62 14.57 73.71 25.74
N GLY A 63 14.71 72.40 25.71
CA GLY A 63 15.82 71.64 26.28
C GLY A 63 16.96 71.40 25.28
N ARG A 64 18.05 70.87 25.77
CA ARG A 64 19.16 70.40 24.94
C ARG A 64 18.98 68.92 24.65
N MET A 65 19.02 68.57 23.37
CA MET A 65 19.00 67.15 22.95
C MET A 65 20.16 66.38 23.60
N PRO A 66 19.99 65.11 23.92
CA PRO A 66 21.04 64.27 24.49
C PRO A 66 22.24 64.18 23.55
N GLU A 67 23.44 64.01 24.12
CA GLU A 67 24.63 63.78 23.29
C GLU A 67 24.51 62.46 22.52
N THR A 68 24.74 62.53 21.23
CA THR A 68 24.62 61.38 20.34
C THR A 68 25.86 60.51 20.48
N ARG A 69 25.64 59.22 20.75
CA ARG A 69 26.69 58.17 20.73
C ARG A 69 26.40 57.21 19.60
N LEU A 70 27.48 56.81 18.88
CA LEU A 70 27.41 55.83 17.82
C LEU A 70 27.40 54.41 18.43
N TYR A 71 26.43 53.61 18.03
CA TYR A 71 26.26 52.23 18.46
C TYR A 71 26.21 51.32 17.26
N GLY A 72 26.73 50.09 17.40
CA GLY A 72 26.50 48.99 16.45
C GLY A 72 25.18 48.29 16.76
N TYR A 73 24.73 47.44 15.86
CA TYR A 73 23.53 46.62 16.06
C TYR A 73 23.61 45.80 17.36
N SER A 74 24.76 45.12 17.59
CA SER A 74 25.02 44.27 18.75
C SER A 74 24.95 45.00 20.09
N ASP A 75 25.22 46.32 20.09
CA ASP A 75 25.13 47.13 21.29
C ASP A 75 23.67 47.45 21.68
N LEU A 76 22.77 47.36 20.69
CA LEU A 76 21.36 47.76 20.83
C LEU A 76 20.41 46.55 20.96
N GLU A 77 20.76 45.36 20.46
CA GLU A 77 19.87 44.19 20.42
C GLU A 77 19.46 43.68 21.82
N GLY A 78 20.27 43.96 22.86
CA GLY A 78 19.95 43.61 24.22
C GLY A 78 18.83 44.43 24.85
N GLY A 79 18.27 45.45 24.15
CA GLY A 79 17.20 46.32 24.66
C GLY A 79 17.62 47.29 25.75
N THR A 80 18.90 47.33 26.15
CA THR A 80 19.42 48.22 27.21
C THR A 80 19.38 49.71 26.82
N LYS A 81 19.24 50.00 25.54
CA LYS A 81 19.14 51.35 24.96
C LYS A 81 17.75 51.63 24.38
N ASP A 82 16.74 50.88 24.79
CA ASP A 82 15.37 51.12 24.37
C ASP A 82 14.90 52.50 24.86
N ALA A 83 14.24 53.25 24.01
CA ALA A 83 13.82 54.64 24.20
C ALA A 83 14.95 55.70 24.33
N GLU A 84 16.22 55.34 24.22
CA GLU A 84 17.34 56.27 24.20
C GLU A 84 17.60 56.87 22.82
N TRP A 85 18.12 58.11 22.79
CA TRP A 85 18.60 58.78 21.60
C TRP A 85 19.99 58.25 21.23
N VAL A 86 20.09 57.65 20.05
CA VAL A 86 21.30 56.97 19.59
C VAL A 86 21.64 57.37 18.16
N ALA A 87 22.90 57.19 17.76
CA ALA A 87 23.30 57.22 16.36
C ALA A 87 23.63 55.80 15.89
N VAL A 88 23.24 55.46 14.66
CA VAL A 88 23.62 54.23 14.00
C VAL A 88 24.14 54.53 12.59
N ARG A 89 25.21 53.85 12.18
CA ARG A 89 25.76 53.97 10.84
C ARG A 89 25.50 52.69 10.03
N GLY A 90 25.07 52.86 8.80
CA GLY A 90 24.82 51.73 7.89
C GLY A 90 24.51 52.14 6.48
N VAL A 91 24.36 51.17 5.59
CA VAL A 91 23.95 51.38 4.20
C VAL A 91 22.43 51.18 4.11
N VAL A 92 21.76 52.11 3.46
CA VAL A 92 20.31 52.01 3.21
C VAL A 92 20.06 51.01 2.08
N GLN A 93 19.53 49.84 2.41
CA GLN A 93 19.24 48.81 1.42
C GLN A 93 17.82 48.89 0.83
N SER A 94 16.89 49.49 1.52
CA SER A 94 15.53 49.74 1.03
C SER A 94 14.97 51.04 1.56
N ALA A 95 14.10 51.68 0.77
CA ALA A 95 13.35 52.85 1.18
C ALA A 95 11.94 52.77 0.59
N GLN A 96 10.93 52.73 1.48
CA GLN A 96 9.53 52.58 1.08
C GLN A 96 8.67 53.56 1.86
N VAL A 97 7.67 54.14 1.22
CA VAL A 97 6.68 54.99 1.89
C VAL A 97 5.52 54.09 2.26
N GLU A 98 5.35 53.90 3.55
CA GLU A 98 4.25 53.14 4.13
C GLU A 98 3.20 54.05 4.75
N THR A 99 1.95 53.62 4.81
CA THR A 99 0.93 54.28 5.62
C THR A 99 0.81 53.52 6.94
N ILE A 100 1.31 54.16 8.00
CA ILE A 100 1.28 53.63 9.36
C ILE A 100 0.35 54.53 10.18
N TRP A 101 -0.80 54.03 10.65
CA TRP A 101 -1.80 54.78 11.44
C TRP A 101 -2.22 56.10 10.78
N ASP A 102 -2.66 55.99 9.49
CA ASP A 102 -3.09 57.13 8.66
C ASP A 102 -2.01 58.20 8.40
N LYS A 103 -0.75 57.95 8.77
CA LYS A 103 0.38 58.81 8.48
C LYS A 103 1.31 58.18 7.48
N ARG A 104 1.77 58.97 6.54
CA ARG A 104 2.83 58.54 5.61
C ARG A 104 4.16 58.60 6.37
N VAL A 105 4.87 57.48 6.35
CA VAL A 105 6.15 57.27 7.02
C VAL A 105 7.14 56.71 5.98
N LEU A 106 8.31 57.32 5.89
CA LEU A 106 9.40 56.76 5.12
C LEU A 106 10.10 55.70 5.97
N VAL A 107 10.04 54.46 5.55
CA VAL A 107 10.68 53.34 6.21
C VAL A 107 11.93 52.96 5.44
N LEU A 108 13.10 53.09 6.07
CA LEU A 108 14.37 52.67 5.52
C LEU A 108 14.79 51.33 6.15
N GLY A 109 15.27 50.41 5.32
CA GLY A 109 16.00 49.21 5.79
C GLY A 109 17.49 49.55 5.84
N LEU A 110 18.03 49.80 7.02
CA LEU A 110 19.42 50.18 7.26
C LEU A 110 20.22 48.93 7.65
N GLU A 111 21.20 48.56 6.82
CA GLU A 111 22.13 47.46 7.13
C GLU A 111 23.24 48.00 8.04
N SER A 112 23.43 47.41 9.21
CA SER A 112 24.48 47.74 10.17
C SER A 112 25.04 46.47 10.78
N GLY A 113 26.30 46.19 10.52
CA GLY A 113 26.98 45.03 11.09
C GLY A 113 26.42 43.64 10.66
N GLY A 114 25.85 43.55 9.49
CA GLY A 114 25.25 42.30 8.97
C GLY A 114 23.78 42.10 9.31
N GLN A 115 23.19 43.08 10.04
CA GLN A 115 21.81 43.00 10.48
C GLN A 115 21.01 44.21 10.00
N GLN A 116 19.70 44.07 9.87
CA GLN A 116 18.82 45.15 9.44
C GLN A 116 18.14 45.90 10.59
N ILE A 117 18.18 47.23 10.52
CA ILE A 117 17.46 48.16 11.41
C ILE A 117 16.38 48.86 10.59
N SER A 118 15.13 48.84 11.09
CA SER A 118 14.03 49.57 10.47
C SER A 118 14.03 51.02 10.94
N VAL A 119 14.38 51.99 10.06
CA VAL A 119 14.36 53.41 10.37
C VAL A 119 13.05 54.03 9.90
N ARG A 120 12.29 54.65 10.79
CA ARG A 120 10.98 55.27 10.55
C ARG A 120 11.08 56.77 10.60
N ILE A 121 10.95 57.42 9.45
CA ILE A 121 11.05 58.88 9.34
C ILE A 121 9.67 59.47 9.08
N PHE A 122 9.24 60.37 9.93
CA PHE A 122 7.87 60.92 9.90
C PHE A 122 7.72 62.15 8.99
N GLN A 123 8.78 62.95 8.82
CA GLN A 123 8.78 64.09 7.92
C GLN A 123 9.89 63.89 6.85
N PHE A 124 9.47 63.83 5.61
CA PHE A 124 10.37 63.52 4.49
C PHE A 124 9.84 64.14 3.17
N ASP A 125 10.73 64.36 2.23
CA ASP A 125 10.41 64.80 0.87
C ASP A 125 10.24 63.62 -0.10
N ALA A 126 9.49 63.82 -1.19
CA ALA A 126 9.21 62.75 -2.16
C ALA A 126 10.47 62.15 -2.78
N GLY A 127 11.56 62.86 -2.89
CA GLY A 127 12.84 62.42 -3.45
C GLY A 127 13.77 61.68 -2.48
N ASP A 128 13.50 61.76 -1.18
CA ASP A 128 14.37 61.20 -0.13
C ASP A 128 14.52 59.68 -0.25
N ALA A 129 13.44 58.99 -0.54
CA ALA A 129 13.47 57.53 -0.74
C ALA A 129 14.50 57.11 -1.82
N THR A 130 14.49 57.77 -2.99
CA THR A 130 15.40 57.44 -4.07
C THR A 130 16.84 57.89 -3.76
N ARG A 131 17.02 59.05 -3.12
CA ARG A 131 18.32 59.60 -2.80
C ARG A 131 19.10 58.78 -1.76
N LEU A 132 18.37 58.22 -0.80
CA LEU A 132 18.98 57.51 0.35
C LEU A 132 19.35 56.06 0.03
N VAL A 133 18.68 55.39 -0.89
CA VAL A 133 18.98 53.97 -1.19
C VAL A 133 20.39 53.83 -1.77
N ASP A 134 21.17 52.89 -1.18
CA ASP A 134 22.59 52.64 -1.46
C ASP A 134 23.57 53.72 -0.96
N ALA A 135 23.08 54.71 -0.16
CA ALA A 135 23.93 55.64 0.54
C ALA A 135 24.43 55.06 1.85
N LEU A 136 25.68 55.31 2.22
CA LEU A 136 26.16 55.13 3.59
C LEU A 136 25.69 56.32 4.43
N VAL A 137 24.93 56.09 5.41
CA VAL A 137 24.34 57.12 6.26
C VAL A 137 24.66 56.94 7.76
N GLN A 138 24.64 58.02 8.50
CA GLN A 138 24.53 58.01 9.95
C GLN A 138 23.15 58.56 10.30
N VAL A 139 22.38 57.79 11.05
CA VAL A 139 21.01 58.13 11.44
C VAL A 139 20.99 58.36 12.93
N GLU A 140 20.46 59.51 13.35
CA GLU A 140 20.21 59.83 14.74
C GLU A 140 18.72 59.68 15.00
N GLY A 141 18.39 58.96 16.08
CA GLY A 141 16.98 58.71 16.43
C GLY A 141 16.84 57.97 17.73
N VAL A 142 15.59 57.77 18.10
CA VAL A 142 15.28 57.00 19.31
C VAL A 142 15.28 55.52 18.95
N CYS A 143 16.07 54.75 19.69
CA CYS A 143 16.08 53.30 19.61
C CYS A 143 14.77 52.74 20.15
N GLY A 144 14.14 51.84 19.42
CA GLY A 144 12.98 51.10 19.87
C GLY A 144 13.11 49.61 19.50
N THR A 145 12.69 48.78 20.39
CA THR A 145 12.70 47.34 20.20
C THR A 145 11.44 46.89 19.51
N ALA A 146 11.59 46.07 18.48
CA ALA A 146 10.49 45.36 17.85
C ALA A 146 10.29 43.97 18.48
N TYR A 147 9.05 43.62 18.75
CA TYR A 147 8.70 42.33 19.32
C TYR A 147 7.39 41.80 18.72
N ASN A 148 7.21 40.47 18.81
CA ASN A 148 5.97 39.81 18.40
C ASN A 148 4.97 39.71 19.57
N ASP A 149 3.79 39.17 19.32
CA ASP A 149 2.72 38.96 20.30
C ASP A 149 3.13 38.07 21.49
N LYS A 150 4.20 37.30 21.36
CA LYS A 150 4.80 36.47 22.41
C LYS A 150 5.88 37.20 23.20
N ARG A 151 6.08 38.49 22.97
CA ARG A 151 7.13 39.34 23.56
C ARG A 151 8.56 38.92 23.21
N GLN A 152 8.75 38.26 22.08
CA GLN A 152 10.07 37.88 21.60
C GLN A 152 10.62 39.00 20.72
N PHE A 153 11.90 39.29 20.90
CA PHE A 153 12.63 40.23 20.07
C PHE A 153 12.57 39.85 18.60
N THR A 154 12.21 40.78 17.73
CA THR A 154 12.12 40.58 16.27
C THR A 154 12.99 41.56 15.48
N GLY A 155 13.64 42.51 16.13
CA GLY A 155 14.53 43.44 15.50
C GLY A 155 14.56 44.82 16.19
N LEU A 156 15.30 45.72 15.59
CA LEU A 156 15.44 47.10 16.05
C LEU A 156 14.70 48.08 15.14
N ARG A 157 14.19 49.14 15.74
CA ARG A 157 13.60 50.29 15.05
C ARG A 157 14.30 51.56 15.50
N LEU A 158 14.46 52.52 14.61
CA LEU A 158 14.82 53.89 14.95
C LEU A 158 13.67 54.80 14.58
N PHE A 159 13.23 55.59 15.53
CA PHE A 159 12.19 56.61 15.33
C PHE A 159 12.87 57.97 15.10
N VAL A 160 12.66 58.53 13.92
CA VAL A 160 13.36 59.73 13.42
C VAL A 160 12.31 60.78 13.05
N ALA A 161 12.44 61.97 13.59
CA ALA A 161 11.46 63.04 13.35
C ALA A 161 11.43 63.47 11.87
N ASP A 162 12.58 63.75 11.32
CA ASP A 162 12.71 64.20 9.94
C ASP A 162 14.07 63.77 9.30
N THR A 163 14.19 63.96 8.01
CA THR A 163 15.39 63.55 7.23
C THR A 163 16.66 64.35 7.56
N ARG A 164 16.58 65.47 8.31
CA ARG A 164 17.77 66.21 8.77
C ARG A 164 18.60 65.43 9.79
N ALA A 165 18.00 64.50 10.47
CA ALA A 165 18.70 63.57 11.35
C ALA A 165 19.38 62.39 10.59
N VAL A 166 19.35 62.36 9.28
CA VAL A 166 20.03 61.39 8.41
C VAL A 166 21.18 62.07 7.69
N ALA A 167 22.37 61.94 8.24
CA ALA A 167 23.58 62.45 7.61
C ALA A 167 24.09 61.48 6.55
N VAL A 168 24.15 61.90 5.29
CA VAL A 168 24.74 61.10 4.18
C VAL A 168 26.27 61.22 4.26
N LEU A 169 26.94 60.12 4.58
CA LEU A 169 28.40 60.05 4.67
C LEU A 169 29.04 59.75 3.30
N GLU A 170 28.45 58.84 2.57
CA GLU A 170 28.79 58.52 1.20
C GLU A 170 27.50 58.44 0.38
N PRO A 171 27.35 59.26 -0.66
CA PRO A 171 26.16 59.22 -1.50
C PRO A 171 26.12 57.97 -2.37
N ALA A 172 24.92 57.51 -2.73
CA ALA A 172 24.74 56.50 -3.76
C ALA A 172 25.35 56.93 -5.08
N ALA A 173 25.79 55.98 -5.88
CA ALA A 173 26.29 56.26 -7.23
C ALA A 173 25.22 56.96 -8.10
N ALA A 174 25.61 58.03 -8.83
CA ALA A 174 24.67 58.80 -9.65
C ALA A 174 23.99 57.94 -10.73
N ASP A 175 24.73 57.03 -11.36
CA ASP A 175 24.22 55.98 -12.21
C ASP A 175 24.74 54.62 -11.71
N PRO A 176 23.96 53.89 -10.92
CA PRO A 176 24.39 52.61 -10.38
C PRO A 176 24.61 51.53 -11.46
N TYR A 177 23.99 51.71 -12.65
CA TYR A 177 24.16 50.78 -13.78
C TYR A 177 25.40 51.09 -14.61
N ALA A 178 26.10 52.22 -14.42
CA ALA A 178 27.35 52.52 -15.08
C ALA A 178 28.53 51.66 -14.59
N ALA A 179 28.41 51.09 -13.40
CA ALA A 179 29.42 50.17 -12.87
C ALA A 179 29.60 48.93 -13.78
N GLU A 180 30.81 48.40 -13.83
CA GLU A 180 31.07 47.13 -14.52
C GLU A 180 30.34 45.99 -13.83
N ALA A 181 29.80 45.04 -14.65
CA ALA A 181 29.13 43.88 -14.12
C ALA A 181 30.13 42.91 -13.49
N SER A 182 29.91 42.55 -12.25
CA SER A 182 30.68 41.53 -11.54
C SER A 182 30.21 40.12 -11.95
N PRO A 183 31.11 39.14 -12.08
CA PRO A 183 30.73 37.74 -12.26
C PRO A 183 29.84 37.26 -11.09
N ILE A 184 28.85 36.42 -11.36
CA ILE A 184 27.95 35.86 -10.32
C ILE A 184 28.75 35.18 -9.20
N ARG A 185 29.82 34.44 -9.57
CA ARG A 185 30.71 33.78 -8.60
C ARG A 185 31.33 34.72 -7.57
N SER A 186 31.60 36.01 -7.97
CA SER A 186 32.21 36.97 -7.07
C SER A 186 31.25 37.48 -6.00
N VAL A 187 29.95 37.41 -6.25
CA VAL A 187 28.89 37.69 -5.23
C VAL A 187 28.90 36.64 -4.13
N MET A 188 29.31 35.41 -4.47
CA MET A 188 29.40 34.28 -3.53
C MET A 188 30.68 34.29 -2.71
N GLN A 189 31.70 35.04 -3.15
CA GLN A 189 32.96 35.19 -2.42
C GLN A 189 32.88 36.46 -1.56
N PHE A 190 32.32 36.35 -0.34
CA PHE A 190 32.35 37.45 0.61
C PHE A 190 33.79 37.84 0.95
N GLY A 191 34.31 38.87 0.30
CA GLY A 191 35.57 39.49 0.66
C GLY A 191 35.41 40.29 1.97
N HIS A 192 36.42 40.23 2.83
CA HIS A 192 36.54 41.05 4.04
C HIS A 192 36.71 42.54 3.66
N GLY A 193 35.61 43.22 3.27
CA GLY A 193 35.73 44.65 2.89
C GLY A 193 34.39 45.34 2.76
N HIS A 194 34.41 46.68 2.90
CA HIS A 194 33.25 47.56 2.89
C HIS A 194 32.35 47.48 1.63
N ARG A 195 32.80 46.83 0.54
CA ARG A 195 32.07 46.69 -0.74
C ARG A 195 30.87 45.72 -0.64
N ALA A 196 30.85 44.80 0.32
CA ALA A 196 29.75 43.84 0.45
C ALA A 196 28.42 44.47 0.90
N ARG A 197 28.42 45.74 1.30
CA ARG A 197 27.25 46.45 1.80
C ARG A 197 26.51 47.25 0.73
N HIS A 198 27.18 47.58 -0.39
CA HIS A 198 26.62 48.35 -1.48
C HIS A 198 26.03 47.45 -2.55
N ARG A 199 25.23 48.06 -3.44
CA ARG A 199 24.69 47.35 -4.59
C ARG A 199 25.82 46.85 -5.51
N VAL A 200 25.65 45.64 -6.00
CA VAL A 200 26.47 45.07 -7.02
C VAL A 200 25.66 44.90 -8.32
N LYS A 201 26.28 45.18 -9.43
CA LYS A 201 25.72 44.88 -10.76
C LYS A 201 26.24 43.53 -11.22
N ILE A 202 25.33 42.66 -11.63
CA ILE A 202 25.61 41.39 -12.30
C ILE A 202 24.89 41.32 -13.64
N ALA A 203 25.38 40.51 -14.56
CA ALA A 203 24.74 40.31 -15.85
C ALA A 203 24.65 38.80 -16.14
N GLY A 204 23.52 38.37 -16.64
CA GLY A 204 23.28 36.95 -16.93
C GLY A 204 21.97 36.72 -17.66
N VAL A 205 21.65 35.47 -17.90
CA VAL A 205 20.46 35.03 -18.63
C VAL A 205 19.40 34.57 -17.64
N VAL A 206 18.17 35.04 -17.79
CA VAL A 206 17.04 34.63 -16.96
C VAL A 206 16.69 33.16 -17.22
N THR A 207 16.77 32.33 -16.21
CA THR A 207 16.47 30.89 -16.26
C THR A 207 15.14 30.55 -15.62
N TYR A 208 14.65 31.40 -14.68
CA TYR A 208 13.33 31.25 -14.04
C TYR A 208 12.83 32.61 -13.56
N GLN A 209 11.52 32.85 -13.58
CA GLN A 209 10.92 34.06 -13.02
C GLN A 209 9.61 33.77 -12.31
N ASP A 210 9.47 34.33 -11.10
CA ASP A 210 8.23 34.52 -10.35
C ASP A 210 7.95 36.02 -10.24
N ASN A 211 7.13 36.53 -11.14
CA ASN A 211 6.91 37.98 -11.34
C ASN A 211 6.55 38.68 -10.03
N GLY A 212 7.20 39.80 -9.78
CA GLY A 212 7.00 40.62 -8.59
C GLY A 212 7.58 40.04 -7.30
N ARG A 213 8.32 38.93 -7.36
CA ARG A 213 8.93 38.30 -6.20
C ARG A 213 10.41 38.01 -6.36
N PHE A 214 10.78 37.17 -7.33
CA PHE A 214 12.17 36.82 -7.62
C PHE A 214 12.34 36.26 -9.02
N LEU A 215 13.56 36.25 -9.47
CA LEU A 215 13.99 35.52 -10.65
C LEU A 215 15.33 34.79 -10.37
N TYR A 216 15.61 33.79 -11.18
CA TYR A 216 16.94 33.20 -11.26
C TYR A 216 17.60 33.62 -12.54
N MET A 217 18.88 33.92 -12.45
CA MET A 217 19.73 34.20 -13.62
C MET A 217 21.04 33.45 -13.51
N GLN A 218 21.66 33.19 -14.67
CA GLN A 218 22.89 32.40 -14.76
C GLN A 218 23.87 33.06 -15.73
N ASP A 219 25.16 33.06 -15.35
CA ASP A 219 26.27 33.45 -16.23
C ASP A 219 27.22 32.24 -16.38
N GLY A 220 27.27 31.63 -17.55
CA GLY A 220 28.10 30.43 -17.74
C GLY A 220 27.66 29.28 -16.82
N THR A 221 28.42 29.01 -15.74
CA THR A 221 28.18 27.94 -14.81
C THR A 221 27.58 28.35 -13.46
N ASP A 222 27.57 29.65 -13.15
CA ASP A 222 27.09 30.14 -11.86
C ASP A 222 25.65 30.64 -11.97
N GLY A 223 24.82 30.27 -11.00
CA GLY A 223 23.43 30.69 -10.89
C GLY A 223 23.19 31.51 -9.61
N ILE A 224 22.24 32.46 -9.65
CA ILE A 224 21.88 33.28 -8.48
C ILE A 224 20.41 33.63 -8.48
N MET A 225 19.83 33.65 -7.28
CA MET A 225 18.49 34.16 -7.04
C MET A 225 18.52 35.69 -6.85
N VAL A 226 17.62 36.39 -7.51
CA VAL A 226 17.47 37.84 -7.45
C VAL A 226 16.07 38.17 -6.94
N TRP A 227 15.97 38.69 -5.73
CA TRP A 227 14.73 39.19 -5.14
C TRP A 227 14.42 40.58 -5.64
N THR A 228 13.28 40.75 -6.32
CA THR A 228 12.87 41.98 -6.94
C THR A 228 11.37 42.19 -6.87
N ALA A 229 10.92 43.39 -6.57
CA ALA A 229 9.52 43.79 -6.63
C ALA A 229 9.06 44.15 -8.07
N GLN A 230 9.95 44.12 -9.04
CA GLN A 230 9.57 44.39 -10.44
C GLN A 230 8.73 43.22 -10.97
N ASP A 231 7.54 43.54 -11.46
CA ASP A 231 6.54 42.58 -11.98
C ASP A 231 6.62 42.42 -13.51
N GLN A 232 7.53 43.16 -14.17
CA GLN A 232 7.72 43.06 -15.61
C GLN A 232 8.10 41.64 -16.00
N PRO A 233 7.32 40.98 -16.90
CA PRO A 233 7.67 39.65 -17.38
C PRO A 233 8.89 39.75 -18.32
N VAL A 234 9.85 38.86 -18.08
CA VAL A 234 11.05 38.74 -18.89
C VAL A 234 11.03 37.36 -19.57
N PRO A 235 11.09 37.25 -20.91
CA PRO A 235 11.17 35.95 -21.56
C PRO A 235 12.38 35.16 -21.09
N LEU A 236 12.20 33.86 -20.83
CA LEU A 236 13.32 32.97 -20.48
C LEU A 236 14.39 32.96 -21.59
N GLY A 237 15.64 32.93 -21.18
CA GLY A 237 16.77 33.06 -22.12
C GLY A 237 17.14 34.49 -22.45
N THR A 238 16.42 35.49 -21.92
CA THR A 238 16.77 36.90 -22.10
C THR A 238 17.92 37.26 -21.17
N ARG A 239 18.93 37.99 -21.73
CA ARG A 239 20.01 38.54 -20.93
C ARG A 239 19.56 39.82 -20.24
N ILE A 240 19.83 39.91 -18.95
CA ILE A 240 19.53 41.09 -18.13
C ILE A 240 20.77 41.54 -17.35
N GLU A 241 20.78 42.79 -16.96
CA GLU A 241 21.61 43.32 -15.89
C GLU A 241 20.76 43.48 -14.64
N ALA A 242 21.17 42.87 -13.54
CA ALA A 242 20.53 43.05 -12.24
C ALA A 242 21.45 43.82 -11.28
N LEU A 243 20.85 44.73 -10.55
CA LEU A 243 21.52 45.59 -9.57
C LEU A 243 20.81 45.39 -8.21
N GLY A 244 21.52 44.87 -7.21
CA GLY A 244 20.94 44.56 -5.91
C GLY A 244 21.97 44.41 -4.82
N PHE A 245 21.52 44.26 -3.59
CA PHE A 245 22.37 44.07 -2.43
C PHE A 245 22.67 42.57 -2.23
N PRO A 246 23.98 42.20 -2.14
CA PRO A 246 24.35 40.83 -1.75
C PRO A 246 23.79 40.50 -0.37
N ALA A 247 23.15 39.34 -0.25
CA ALA A 247 22.63 38.81 1.01
C ALA A 247 22.85 37.31 1.10
N LEU A 248 22.84 36.77 2.32
CA LEU A 248 22.82 35.33 2.53
C LEU A 248 21.45 34.80 2.13
N GLY A 249 21.40 33.87 1.20
CA GLY A 249 20.22 33.09 0.90
C GLY A 249 20.09 31.89 1.83
N THR A 250 19.18 31.01 1.51
CA THR A 250 19.01 29.78 2.28
C THR A 250 20.25 28.89 2.22
N TYR A 251 20.87 28.77 1.04
CA TYR A 251 22.09 28.01 0.80
C TYR A 251 23.16 28.87 0.11
N SER A 252 22.86 29.38 -1.07
CA SER A 252 23.76 30.26 -1.81
C SER A 252 23.45 31.74 -1.57
N PRO A 253 24.42 32.64 -1.72
CA PRO A 253 24.17 34.07 -1.76
C PRO A 253 23.12 34.44 -2.78
N MET A 254 22.40 35.52 -2.51
CA MET A 254 21.37 36.08 -3.40
C MET A 254 21.50 37.60 -3.50
N LEU A 255 20.84 38.21 -4.47
CA LEU A 255 20.60 39.66 -4.48
C LEU A 255 19.23 39.99 -3.91
N THR A 256 19.19 40.94 -2.99
CA THR A 256 17.95 41.46 -2.43
C THR A 256 17.72 42.91 -2.82
N ASN A 257 16.46 43.37 -2.71
CA ASN A 257 16.03 44.72 -3.09
C ASN A 257 16.57 45.11 -4.50
N ALA A 258 16.54 44.13 -5.40
CA ALA A 258 17.17 44.29 -6.70
C ALA A 258 16.21 44.92 -7.70
N THR A 259 16.84 45.65 -8.63
CA THR A 259 16.21 46.10 -9.88
C THR A 259 16.91 45.43 -11.04
N PHE A 260 16.24 45.29 -12.17
CA PHE A 260 16.84 44.73 -13.35
C PHE A 260 16.44 45.53 -14.60
N ARG A 261 17.29 45.47 -15.64
CA ARG A 261 16.98 45.97 -16.98
C ARG A 261 17.41 44.96 -18.03
N ILE A 262 16.69 44.95 -19.16
CA ILE A 262 17.04 44.08 -20.29
C ILE A 262 18.30 44.63 -20.96
N ASP A 263 19.31 43.76 -21.09
CA ASP A 263 20.53 44.10 -21.83
C ASP A 263 20.24 44.06 -23.33
N ARG A 264 20.04 45.26 -23.92
CA ARG A 264 19.75 45.43 -25.36
C ARG A 264 20.94 45.22 -26.25
N ALA A 265 22.16 45.27 -25.71
CA ALA A 265 23.39 45.16 -26.49
C ALA A 265 23.68 43.72 -26.96
N MET A 266 23.11 42.73 -26.31
CA MET A 266 23.37 41.31 -26.60
C MET A 266 22.08 40.50 -26.77
N GLN A 267 21.16 40.93 -27.62
CA GLN A 267 19.87 40.22 -27.84
C GLN A 267 19.99 38.91 -28.64
N ALA A 268 21.14 38.54 -29.18
CA ALA A 268 21.26 37.36 -30.03
C ALA A 268 21.83 36.14 -29.28
N GLY A 269 20.91 35.25 -28.85
CA GLY A 269 21.19 33.80 -28.90
C GLY A 269 22.03 33.18 -27.79
N TYR A 270 22.22 33.82 -26.64
CA TYR A 270 22.85 33.12 -25.53
C TYR A 270 21.87 32.14 -24.88
N ARG A 271 22.02 30.86 -25.18
CA ARG A 271 21.23 29.82 -24.55
C ARG A 271 22.05 29.17 -23.43
N VAL A 272 21.55 29.23 -22.22
CA VAL A 272 22.08 28.41 -21.13
C VAL A 272 21.65 26.97 -21.39
N ALA A 273 22.61 26.08 -21.58
CA ALA A 273 22.35 24.65 -21.66
C ALA A 273 22.14 24.09 -20.23
N PRO A 274 21.11 23.31 -19.99
CA PRO A 274 20.94 22.69 -18.70
C PRO A 274 22.07 21.70 -18.41
N ALA A 275 22.61 21.73 -17.20
CA ALA A 275 23.55 20.73 -16.73
C ALA A 275 22.85 19.38 -16.49
N THR A 276 23.30 18.32 -17.17
CA THR A 276 22.76 16.98 -16.90
C THR A 276 23.39 16.43 -15.63
N ILE A 277 22.58 16.19 -14.63
CA ILE A 277 23.00 15.70 -13.32
C ILE A 277 22.16 14.49 -12.90
N ARG A 278 22.65 13.74 -11.92
CA ARG A 278 21.86 12.74 -11.18
C ARG A 278 21.63 13.23 -9.76
N ALA A 279 20.47 12.89 -9.20
CA ALA A 279 20.15 13.27 -7.82
C ALA A 279 21.17 12.71 -6.81
N ALA A 280 21.77 11.56 -7.10
CA ALA A 280 22.84 10.98 -6.29
C ALA A 280 24.10 11.85 -6.24
N ASP A 281 24.40 12.60 -7.28
CA ASP A 281 25.57 13.46 -7.33
C ASP A 281 25.47 14.59 -6.29
N PHE A 282 24.25 15.03 -5.95
CA PHE A 282 24.00 15.99 -4.88
C PHE A 282 24.36 15.46 -3.49
N LEU A 283 24.07 14.18 -3.21
CA LEU A 283 24.31 13.57 -1.89
C LEU A 283 25.81 13.38 -1.59
N GLN A 284 26.68 13.30 -2.59
CA GLN A 284 28.11 13.23 -2.39
C GLN A 284 28.68 14.48 -1.71
N TYR A 285 27.97 15.62 -1.83
CA TYR A 285 28.36 16.88 -1.19
C TYR A 285 27.85 17.01 0.24
N LYS A 286 26.93 16.12 0.68
CA LYS A 286 26.37 16.16 2.04
C LYS A 286 27.39 15.81 3.12
N ASP A 287 28.32 14.93 2.82
CA ASP A 287 29.35 14.46 3.77
C ASP A 287 30.70 15.15 3.62
N THR A 288 30.86 15.95 2.61
CA THR A 288 32.02 16.80 2.38
C THR A 288 31.58 18.23 2.53
N PHE A 289 32.26 19.07 3.26
CA PHE A 289 32.03 20.53 3.33
C PHE A 289 32.16 21.22 1.95
N ALA A 290 31.89 20.47 0.89
CA ALA A 290 31.94 20.93 -0.47
C ALA A 290 30.61 21.60 -0.86
N TYR A 291 30.73 22.71 -1.52
CA TYR A 291 29.64 23.51 -2.06
C TYR A 291 28.83 22.72 -3.10
N ALA A 292 27.50 22.67 -2.98
CA ALA A 292 26.65 22.06 -4.01
C ALA A 292 26.71 22.90 -5.29
N PRO A 293 27.34 22.43 -6.36
CA PRO A 293 27.77 23.28 -7.50
C PRO A 293 26.60 23.74 -8.38
N TYR A 294 25.39 23.21 -8.16
CA TYR A 294 24.27 23.44 -9.09
C TYR A 294 23.13 24.28 -8.50
N ASP A 295 23.30 24.83 -7.27
CA ASP A 295 22.27 25.70 -6.70
C ASP A 295 22.06 26.95 -7.56
N GLY A 296 20.82 27.27 -7.87
CA GLY A 296 20.45 28.38 -8.77
C GLY A 296 20.66 28.11 -10.25
N GLN A 297 21.20 26.96 -10.65
CA GLN A 297 21.49 26.63 -12.04
C GLN A 297 20.36 25.86 -12.71
N LEU A 298 20.29 25.97 -14.02
CA LEU A 298 19.42 25.18 -14.86
C LEU A 298 19.97 23.75 -14.99
N VAL A 299 19.21 22.79 -14.54
CA VAL A 299 19.58 21.35 -14.52
C VAL A 299 18.60 20.50 -15.30
N HIS A 300 19.08 19.35 -15.72
CA HIS A 300 18.31 18.31 -16.38
C HIS A 300 18.53 16.97 -15.69
N LEU A 301 17.43 16.29 -15.29
CA LEU A 301 17.45 15.02 -14.58
C LEU A 301 16.44 14.04 -15.20
N ARG A 302 16.72 12.75 -15.04
CA ARG A 302 15.78 11.68 -15.25
C ARG A 302 15.35 11.13 -13.89
N ALA A 303 14.04 11.06 -13.61
CA ALA A 303 13.55 10.58 -12.33
C ALA A 303 12.16 9.98 -12.44
N THR A 304 11.81 9.13 -11.47
CA THR A 304 10.51 8.45 -11.39
C THR A 304 9.61 9.13 -10.37
N VAL A 305 8.35 9.32 -10.71
CA VAL A 305 7.32 9.88 -9.81
C VAL A 305 7.05 8.90 -8.67
N VAL A 306 7.25 9.36 -7.44
CA VAL A 306 6.96 8.60 -6.21
C VAL A 306 5.57 8.93 -5.69
N SER A 307 5.25 10.22 -5.60
CA SER A 307 3.92 10.70 -5.18
C SER A 307 3.68 12.14 -5.62
N PRO A 308 2.43 12.52 -5.92
CA PRO A 308 2.07 13.93 -6.02
C PRO A 308 2.12 14.58 -4.64
N LEU A 309 2.46 15.87 -4.60
CA LEU A 309 2.47 16.68 -3.39
C LEU A 309 1.40 17.77 -3.49
N ALA A 310 0.61 17.94 -2.44
CA ALA A 310 -0.39 19.00 -2.35
C ALA A 310 0.26 20.29 -1.84
N LEU A 311 0.68 21.16 -2.73
CA LEU A 311 1.18 22.49 -2.40
C LEU A 311 0.20 23.58 -2.90
N PRO A 312 0.03 24.66 -2.15
CA PRO A 312 -0.79 25.77 -2.59
C PRO A 312 -0.23 26.39 -3.87
N ASN A 313 -1.05 26.54 -4.91
CA ASN A 313 -0.71 27.18 -6.18
C ASN A 313 0.44 26.55 -6.98
N GLU A 314 0.81 25.32 -6.67
CA GLU A 314 1.86 24.60 -7.40
C GLU A 314 1.39 23.18 -7.72
N ASP A 315 1.82 22.66 -8.88
CA ASP A 315 1.83 21.24 -9.17
C ASP A 315 3.20 20.73 -8.75
N ALA A 316 3.24 19.80 -7.80
CA ALA A 316 4.50 19.30 -7.27
C ALA A 316 4.49 17.80 -7.15
N TRP A 317 5.66 17.20 -7.34
CA TRP A 317 5.85 15.76 -7.26
C TRP A 317 7.12 15.43 -6.48
N LEU A 318 7.02 14.46 -5.60
CA LEU A 318 8.19 13.78 -5.05
C LEU A 318 8.73 12.86 -6.14
N MET A 319 9.97 13.09 -6.52
CA MET A 319 10.68 12.37 -7.58
C MET A 319 11.78 11.52 -6.97
N ARG A 320 12.15 10.43 -7.65
CA ARG A 320 13.25 9.54 -7.25
C ARG A 320 14.19 9.28 -8.42
N ASP A 321 15.49 9.47 -8.18
CA ASP A 321 16.57 9.05 -9.06
C ASP A 321 17.54 8.13 -8.26
N GLY A 322 17.52 6.84 -8.57
CA GLY A 322 18.18 5.82 -7.73
C GLY A 322 17.59 5.78 -6.32
N GLU A 323 18.43 6.03 -5.31
CA GLU A 323 18.01 6.10 -3.90
C GLU A 323 17.70 7.51 -3.42
N SER A 324 17.94 8.52 -4.25
CA SER A 324 17.79 9.93 -3.89
C SER A 324 16.42 10.46 -4.26
N ASN A 325 15.81 11.16 -3.31
CA ASN A 325 14.52 11.83 -3.50
C ASN A 325 14.72 13.34 -3.59
N PHE A 326 13.95 13.98 -4.47
CA PHE A 326 13.87 15.42 -4.59
C PHE A 326 12.46 15.86 -5.00
N VAL A 327 12.17 17.15 -4.97
CA VAL A 327 10.88 17.70 -5.34
C VAL A 327 10.98 18.43 -6.68
N ALA A 328 10.15 18.07 -7.65
CA ALA A 328 9.92 18.89 -8.84
C ALA A 328 8.62 19.67 -8.68
N SER A 329 8.61 20.96 -8.98
CA SER A 329 7.41 21.77 -8.85
C SER A 329 7.25 22.76 -9.98
N LEU A 330 5.99 22.93 -10.41
CA LEU A 330 5.57 23.89 -11.41
C LEU A 330 4.51 24.80 -10.82
N ARG A 331 4.78 26.09 -10.80
CA ARG A 331 3.81 27.09 -10.32
C ARG A 331 2.61 27.16 -11.27
N ARG A 332 1.40 27.17 -10.70
CA ARG A 332 0.18 27.41 -11.48
C ARG A 332 0.08 28.90 -11.82
N GLY A 333 0.15 29.23 -13.10
CA GLY A 333 -0.12 30.58 -13.56
C GLY A 333 -1.62 30.90 -13.49
N VAL A 334 -1.95 32.21 -13.53
CA VAL A 334 -3.34 32.72 -13.47
C VAL A 334 -4.24 32.10 -14.59
N ASN A 335 -3.64 31.74 -15.73
CA ASN A 335 -4.36 31.21 -16.89
C ASN A 335 -4.35 29.68 -16.98
N ARG A 336 -3.79 28.95 -16.03
CA ARG A 336 -3.71 27.50 -16.07
C ARG A 336 -4.60 26.89 -15.02
N GLN A 337 -5.74 26.34 -15.44
CA GLN A 337 -6.74 25.73 -14.56
C GLN A 337 -6.51 24.22 -14.34
N GLU A 338 -5.86 23.52 -15.28
CA GLU A 338 -5.63 22.08 -15.17
C GLU A 338 -4.23 21.77 -14.59
N ALA A 339 -4.23 20.98 -13.52
CA ALA A 339 -3.00 20.45 -12.94
C ALA A 339 -2.39 19.38 -13.86
N LEU A 340 -1.06 19.41 -14.00
CA LEU A 340 -0.35 18.26 -14.58
C LEU A 340 -0.53 17.05 -13.66
N LYS A 341 -0.87 15.91 -14.26
CA LYS A 341 -1.03 14.66 -13.52
C LYS A 341 -0.13 13.60 -14.13
N PHE A 342 0.66 12.97 -13.28
CA PHE A 342 1.48 11.82 -13.64
C PHE A 342 1.19 10.67 -12.69
N ASP A 343 1.08 9.47 -13.24
CA ASP A 343 0.89 8.26 -12.43
C ASP A 343 2.17 7.91 -11.67
N ILE A 344 2.03 7.39 -10.46
CA ILE A 344 3.13 6.90 -9.64
C ILE A 344 3.86 5.80 -10.40
N GLY A 345 5.20 5.89 -10.47
CA GLY A 345 6.03 4.98 -11.23
C GLY A 345 6.32 5.43 -12.68
N THR A 346 5.76 6.58 -13.12
CA THR A 346 6.11 7.19 -14.40
C THR A 346 7.51 7.77 -14.34
N THR A 347 8.35 7.45 -15.31
CA THR A 347 9.70 8.05 -15.45
C THR A 347 9.62 9.28 -16.32
N LEU A 348 10.08 10.40 -15.78
CA LEU A 348 10.06 11.70 -16.41
C LEU A 348 11.48 12.19 -16.69
N SER A 349 11.63 12.94 -17.77
CA SER A 349 12.73 13.87 -18.00
C SER A 349 12.30 15.22 -17.47
N VAL A 350 13.07 15.80 -16.57
CA VAL A 350 12.73 17.05 -15.86
C VAL A 350 13.84 18.06 -16.08
N THR A 351 13.48 19.26 -16.55
CA THR A 351 14.40 20.39 -16.71
C THR A 351 13.90 21.56 -15.89
N GLY A 352 14.76 22.19 -15.10
CA GLY A 352 14.35 23.32 -14.27
C GLY A 352 15.50 23.90 -13.48
N VAL A 353 15.23 24.93 -12.69
CA VAL A 353 16.25 25.53 -11.83
C VAL A 353 16.32 24.78 -10.51
N MET A 354 17.53 24.34 -10.17
CA MET A 354 17.79 23.68 -8.89
C MET A 354 17.83 24.69 -7.75
N SER A 355 17.12 24.40 -6.67
CA SER A 355 17.12 25.18 -5.43
C SER A 355 17.36 24.25 -4.26
N VAL A 356 18.46 24.44 -3.56
CA VAL A 356 18.88 23.61 -2.43
C VAL A 356 18.07 23.96 -1.19
N THR A 357 17.61 22.94 -0.48
CA THR A 357 17.00 23.04 0.85
C THR A 357 18.00 22.58 1.90
N VAL A 358 18.10 23.33 2.98
CA VAL A 358 19.02 23.07 4.08
C VAL A 358 18.28 22.71 5.37
N ASP A 359 18.98 22.09 6.31
CA ASP A 359 18.53 21.88 7.66
C ASP A 359 18.76 23.12 8.58
N ALA A 360 18.51 22.94 9.88
CA ALA A 360 18.70 24.01 10.87
C ALA A 360 20.17 24.47 11.00
N ASP A 361 21.12 23.64 10.62
CA ASP A 361 22.55 23.90 10.66
C ASP A 361 23.10 24.41 9.31
N HIS A 362 22.19 24.80 8.39
CA HIS A 362 22.48 25.27 7.02
C HIS A 362 23.21 24.21 6.17
N GLN A 363 23.11 22.90 6.52
CA GLN A 363 23.65 21.84 5.70
C GLN A 363 22.67 21.42 4.61
N PRO A 364 23.12 21.15 3.38
CA PRO A 364 22.25 20.75 2.28
C PRO A 364 21.59 19.41 2.59
N GLN A 365 20.25 19.41 2.67
CA GLN A 365 19.46 18.23 2.99
C GLN A 365 18.81 17.59 1.77
N SER A 366 18.29 18.42 0.88
CA SER A 366 17.60 18.02 -0.34
C SER A 366 17.63 19.16 -1.34
N PHE A 367 17.03 18.97 -2.48
CA PHE A 367 16.84 20.05 -3.43
C PHE A 367 15.46 20.00 -4.09
N ARG A 368 15.10 21.11 -4.67
CA ARG A 368 13.89 21.30 -5.45
C ARG A 368 14.25 21.70 -6.87
N VAL A 369 13.54 21.19 -7.84
CA VAL A 369 13.66 21.60 -9.25
C VAL A 369 12.45 22.46 -9.59
N LEU A 370 12.68 23.74 -9.84
CA LEU A 370 11.66 24.72 -10.19
C LEU A 370 11.45 24.65 -11.72
N LEU A 371 10.32 24.10 -12.14
CA LEU A 371 9.95 23.98 -13.54
C LEU A 371 9.44 25.32 -14.07
N ARG A 372 9.81 25.68 -15.30
CA ARG A 372 9.46 26.94 -15.95
C ARG A 372 8.12 26.87 -16.68
N GLY A 373 7.81 25.68 -17.20
CA GLY A 373 6.58 25.40 -17.92
C GLY A 373 6.33 23.90 -18.07
N PRO A 374 5.20 23.52 -18.65
CA PRO A 374 4.87 22.12 -18.93
C PRO A 374 5.87 21.43 -19.87
N GLU A 375 6.50 22.20 -20.74
CA GLU A 375 7.51 21.77 -21.70
C GLU A 375 8.81 21.28 -21.06
N ASP A 376 9.03 21.63 -19.80
CA ASP A 376 10.18 21.19 -19.02
C ASP A 376 10.06 19.74 -18.52
N VAL A 377 8.89 19.13 -18.75
CA VAL A 377 8.62 17.77 -18.34
C VAL A 377 8.26 16.93 -19.55
N ALA A 378 9.00 15.85 -19.80
CA ALA A 378 8.69 14.87 -20.82
C ALA A 378 8.55 13.48 -20.20
N VAL A 379 7.51 12.74 -20.59
CA VAL A 379 7.33 11.36 -20.18
C VAL A 379 8.27 10.47 -20.98
N LEU A 380 9.22 9.83 -20.31
CA LEU A 380 10.15 8.87 -20.90
C LEU A 380 9.56 7.46 -20.89
N GLU A 381 9.02 7.05 -19.75
CA GLU A 381 8.42 5.74 -19.56
C GLU A 381 7.13 5.88 -18.74
N LYS A 382 6.05 5.32 -19.24
CA LYS A 382 4.79 5.30 -18.47
C LYS A 382 4.90 4.36 -17.28
N ALA A 383 4.14 4.64 -16.23
CA ALA A 383 4.03 3.74 -15.10
C ALA A 383 3.66 2.33 -15.57
N PRO A 384 4.29 1.27 -15.03
CA PRO A 384 3.91 -0.08 -15.34
C PRO A 384 2.44 -0.29 -14.98
N TRP A 385 1.65 -0.80 -15.93
CA TRP A 385 0.21 -1.08 -15.73
C TRP A 385 -0.03 -2.15 -14.64
N TRP A 386 0.98 -2.94 -14.35
CA TRP A 386 0.99 -3.88 -13.25
C TRP A 386 1.31 -3.18 -11.93
N THR A 387 0.29 -2.86 -11.16
CA THR A 387 0.46 -2.37 -9.80
C THR A 387 0.44 -3.53 -8.81
N PRO A 388 0.97 -3.40 -7.60
CA PRO A 388 0.83 -4.39 -6.53
C PRO A 388 -0.63 -4.80 -6.28
N LEU A 389 -1.57 -3.88 -6.50
CA LEU A 389 -3.00 -4.16 -6.40
C LEU A 389 -3.47 -5.14 -7.49
N HIS A 390 -3.05 -4.93 -8.76
CA HIS A 390 -3.38 -5.85 -9.84
C HIS A 390 -2.80 -7.25 -9.59
N LEU A 391 -1.58 -7.34 -9.09
CA LEU A 391 -0.97 -8.61 -8.71
C LEU A 391 -1.76 -9.30 -7.59
N ALA A 392 -2.16 -8.56 -6.56
CA ALA A 392 -2.98 -9.09 -5.47
C ALA A 392 -4.34 -9.59 -5.95
N VAL A 393 -4.99 -8.86 -6.88
CA VAL A 393 -6.26 -9.30 -7.48
C VAL A 393 -6.07 -10.58 -8.29
N VAL A 394 -5.03 -10.68 -9.11
CA VAL A 394 -4.74 -11.89 -9.89
C VAL A 394 -4.47 -13.07 -8.97
N LEU A 395 -3.67 -12.90 -7.91
CA LEU A 395 -3.41 -13.95 -6.92
C LEU A 395 -4.69 -14.38 -6.19
N ALA A 396 -5.56 -13.43 -5.82
CA ALA A 396 -6.85 -13.74 -5.21
C ALA A 396 -7.77 -14.54 -6.16
N LEU A 397 -7.83 -14.17 -7.44
CA LEU A 397 -8.59 -14.89 -8.44
C LEU A 397 -8.06 -16.31 -8.66
N LEU A 398 -6.73 -16.49 -8.72
CA LEU A 398 -6.09 -17.81 -8.80
C LEU A 398 -6.40 -18.66 -7.57
N LEU A 399 -6.37 -18.07 -6.37
CA LEU A 399 -6.74 -18.76 -5.13
C LEU A 399 -8.20 -19.22 -5.18
N VAL A 400 -9.12 -18.37 -5.59
CA VAL A 400 -10.54 -18.71 -5.72
C VAL A 400 -10.73 -19.83 -6.76
N ALA A 401 -10.05 -19.74 -7.90
CA ALA A 401 -10.11 -20.79 -8.93
C ALA A 401 -9.59 -22.13 -8.42
N THR A 402 -8.46 -22.15 -7.70
CA THR A 402 -7.90 -23.38 -7.12
C THR A 402 -8.83 -23.98 -6.06
N LEU A 403 -9.43 -23.16 -5.20
CA LEU A 403 -10.43 -23.62 -4.24
C LEU A 403 -11.69 -24.18 -4.92
N ALA A 404 -12.16 -23.53 -5.97
CA ALA A 404 -13.30 -24.01 -6.75
C ALA A 404 -13.01 -25.38 -7.40
N VAL A 405 -11.82 -25.56 -7.99
CA VAL A 405 -11.38 -26.85 -8.56
C VAL A 405 -11.26 -27.92 -7.46
N ALA A 406 -10.68 -27.56 -6.31
CA ALA A 406 -10.57 -28.50 -5.18
C ALA A 406 -11.94 -28.91 -4.66
N LEU A 407 -12.88 -27.98 -4.53
CA LEU A 407 -14.25 -28.27 -4.13
C LEU A 407 -14.95 -29.14 -5.17
N TRP A 408 -14.82 -28.83 -6.44
CA TRP A 408 -15.40 -29.62 -7.52
C TRP A 408 -14.85 -31.05 -7.55
N THR A 409 -13.52 -31.21 -7.44
CA THR A 409 -12.92 -32.56 -7.37
C THR A 409 -13.38 -33.33 -6.13
N MET A 410 -13.56 -32.65 -4.99
CA MET A 410 -14.12 -33.28 -3.78
C MET A 410 -15.57 -33.74 -4.00
N LEU A 411 -16.41 -32.91 -4.59
CA LEU A 411 -17.79 -33.25 -4.89
C LEU A 411 -17.89 -34.40 -5.89
N LEU A 412 -17.07 -34.37 -6.95
CA LEU A 412 -17.00 -35.41 -7.95
C LEU A 412 -16.57 -36.76 -7.34
N ARG A 413 -15.54 -36.75 -6.47
CA ARG A 413 -15.09 -37.95 -5.75
C ARG A 413 -16.21 -38.52 -4.87
N ARG A 414 -16.96 -37.68 -4.15
CA ARG A 414 -18.11 -38.11 -3.35
C ARG A 414 -19.22 -38.73 -4.20
N GLN A 415 -19.49 -38.18 -5.39
CA GLN A 415 -20.48 -38.69 -6.30
C GLN A 415 -20.07 -40.07 -6.86
N VAL A 416 -18.80 -40.19 -7.28
CA VAL A 416 -18.25 -41.48 -7.77
C VAL A 416 -18.29 -42.56 -6.69
N GLN A 417 -17.90 -42.22 -5.46
CA GLN A 417 -17.95 -43.17 -4.34
C GLN A 417 -19.38 -43.66 -4.07
N ARG A 418 -20.38 -42.77 -4.09
CA ARG A 418 -21.80 -43.15 -3.92
C ARG A 418 -22.28 -44.11 -5.04
N GLN A 419 -21.95 -43.78 -6.28
CA GLN A 419 -22.32 -44.64 -7.41
C GLN A 419 -21.67 -46.03 -7.33
N THR A 420 -20.37 -46.07 -6.97
CA THR A 420 -19.64 -47.31 -6.81
C THR A 420 -20.23 -48.19 -5.68
N GLN A 421 -20.65 -47.59 -4.59
CA GLN A 421 -21.27 -48.30 -3.49
C GLN A 421 -22.62 -48.87 -3.89
N LEU A 422 -23.49 -48.09 -4.53
CA LEU A 422 -24.78 -48.57 -5.04
C LEU A 422 -24.63 -49.75 -6.02
N LEU A 423 -23.62 -49.67 -6.91
CA LEU A 423 -23.33 -50.72 -7.86
C LEU A 423 -22.94 -52.02 -7.12
N ARG A 424 -22.02 -51.93 -6.14
CA ARG A 424 -21.60 -53.10 -5.36
C ARG A 424 -22.77 -53.73 -4.55
N GLU A 425 -23.64 -52.94 -4.00
CA GLU A 425 -24.83 -53.45 -3.28
C GLU A 425 -25.80 -54.15 -4.26
N SER A 426 -25.95 -53.63 -5.47
CA SER A 426 -26.77 -54.26 -6.51
C SER A 426 -26.17 -55.59 -6.99
N GLU A 427 -24.87 -55.62 -7.26
CA GLU A 427 -24.17 -56.86 -7.63
C GLU A 427 -24.28 -57.93 -6.53
N GLY A 428 -24.14 -57.54 -5.26
CA GLY A 428 -24.29 -58.47 -4.13
C GLY A 428 -25.69 -59.08 -4.07
N ARG A 429 -26.74 -58.28 -4.32
CA ARG A 429 -28.13 -58.79 -4.35
C ARG A 429 -28.37 -59.75 -5.52
N PHE A 430 -27.88 -59.44 -6.70
CA PHE A 430 -28.01 -60.31 -7.87
C PHE A 430 -27.29 -61.65 -7.64
N ARG A 431 -26.11 -61.63 -7.03
CA ARG A 431 -25.35 -62.84 -6.75
C ARG A 431 -26.08 -63.77 -5.73
N SER A 432 -26.65 -63.19 -4.70
CA SER A 432 -27.40 -63.96 -3.69
C SER A 432 -28.71 -64.56 -4.25
N MET A 433 -29.39 -63.86 -5.18
CA MET A 433 -30.59 -64.37 -5.84
C MET A 433 -30.26 -65.53 -6.81
N ALA A 434 -29.08 -65.56 -7.41
CA ALA A 434 -28.66 -66.62 -8.32
C ALA A 434 -28.25 -67.91 -7.60
N GLN A 435 -27.97 -67.88 -6.30
CA GLN A 435 -27.50 -69.04 -5.52
C GLN A 435 -28.60 -69.96 -4.96
N GLN A 436 -29.82 -69.50 -4.97
CA GLN A 436 -30.97 -70.28 -4.42
C GLN A 436 -31.99 -70.59 -5.53
N ASP A 437 -32.64 -71.75 -5.43
CA ASP A 437 -33.82 -72.08 -6.20
C ASP A 437 -35.02 -71.26 -5.76
N ALA A 438 -35.62 -70.54 -6.70
CA ALA A 438 -36.66 -69.57 -6.41
C ALA A 438 -37.96 -70.17 -5.82
N LEU A 439 -38.21 -71.42 -6.06
CA LEU A 439 -39.40 -72.11 -5.56
C LEU A 439 -39.17 -72.70 -4.18
N THR A 440 -38.09 -73.46 -4.02
CA THR A 440 -37.85 -74.30 -2.83
C THR A 440 -36.92 -73.67 -1.81
N GLY A 441 -36.20 -72.59 -2.16
CA GLY A 441 -35.25 -71.92 -1.28
C GLY A 441 -33.98 -72.70 -0.95
N VAL A 442 -33.83 -73.91 -1.46
CA VAL A 442 -32.57 -74.68 -1.36
C VAL A 442 -31.57 -74.19 -2.43
N ALA A 443 -30.36 -74.69 -2.42
CA ALA A 443 -29.33 -74.27 -3.38
C ALA A 443 -29.81 -74.46 -4.82
N SER A 444 -29.42 -73.49 -5.69
CA SER A 444 -29.64 -73.65 -7.12
C SER A 444 -28.67 -74.66 -7.73
N ARG A 445 -28.99 -75.16 -8.91
CA ARG A 445 -28.11 -76.07 -9.67
C ARG A 445 -26.71 -75.48 -9.85
N SER A 446 -26.62 -74.18 -10.18
CA SER A 446 -25.33 -73.52 -10.37
C SER A 446 -24.51 -73.44 -9.09
N TYR A 447 -25.15 -73.16 -7.98
CA TYR A 447 -24.49 -73.12 -6.66
C TYR A 447 -24.04 -74.53 -6.22
N LEU A 448 -24.86 -75.55 -6.46
CA LEU A 448 -24.44 -76.93 -6.19
C LEU A 448 -23.18 -77.32 -6.97
N HIS A 449 -23.11 -76.95 -8.22
CA HIS A 449 -21.93 -77.31 -9.08
C HIS A 449 -20.66 -76.68 -8.51
N GLU A 450 -20.74 -75.39 -8.14
CA GLU A 450 -19.63 -74.64 -7.50
C GLU A 450 -19.21 -75.29 -6.16
N GLN A 451 -20.20 -75.68 -5.34
CA GLN A 451 -19.95 -76.36 -4.05
C GLN A 451 -19.40 -77.77 -4.22
N LEU A 452 -19.86 -78.50 -5.22
CA LEU A 452 -19.42 -79.87 -5.46
C LEU A 452 -17.97 -79.90 -5.96
N GLU A 453 -17.60 -78.98 -6.88
CA GLU A 453 -16.21 -78.83 -7.33
C GLU A 453 -15.27 -78.54 -6.18
N ALA A 454 -15.64 -77.51 -5.38
CA ALA A 454 -14.87 -77.12 -4.19
C ALA A 454 -14.74 -78.25 -3.16
N ALA A 455 -15.83 -78.99 -2.92
CA ALA A 455 -15.83 -80.10 -1.99
C ALA A 455 -14.94 -81.27 -2.48
N VAL A 456 -14.99 -81.58 -3.74
CA VAL A 456 -14.13 -82.66 -4.33
C VAL A 456 -12.65 -82.24 -4.27
N GLU A 457 -12.30 -80.95 -4.53
CA GLU A 457 -10.93 -80.48 -4.37
C GLU A 457 -10.45 -80.57 -2.92
N ASP A 458 -11.30 -80.12 -1.91
CA ASP A 458 -10.97 -80.24 -0.52
C ASP A 458 -10.83 -81.71 -0.07
N ALA A 459 -11.75 -82.56 -0.48
CA ALA A 459 -11.68 -83.98 -0.18
C ALA A 459 -10.43 -84.67 -0.79
N ARG A 460 -10.04 -84.26 -1.97
CA ARG A 460 -8.79 -84.78 -2.61
C ARG A 460 -7.55 -84.31 -1.83
N ALA A 461 -7.54 -83.10 -1.33
CA ALA A 461 -6.42 -82.57 -0.57
C ALA A 461 -6.35 -83.13 0.88
N THR A 462 -7.49 -83.38 1.51
CA THR A 462 -7.59 -83.84 2.90
C THR A 462 -7.80 -85.31 3.13
N GLY A 463 -8.09 -86.06 2.08
CA GLY A 463 -8.40 -87.51 2.15
C GLY A 463 -9.78 -87.80 2.77
N LYS A 464 -10.65 -86.81 2.87
CA LYS A 464 -11.99 -86.98 3.43
C LYS A 464 -12.97 -87.63 2.44
N LEU A 465 -13.98 -88.28 2.99
CA LEU A 465 -15.05 -88.88 2.22
C LEU A 465 -16.18 -87.90 1.97
N LEU A 466 -16.71 -87.84 0.75
CA LEU A 466 -17.92 -87.12 0.41
C LEU A 466 -19.04 -88.08 -0.01
N GLY A 467 -20.26 -87.64 0.21
CA GLY A 467 -21.44 -88.36 -0.32
C GLY A 467 -22.24 -87.45 -1.24
N LEU A 468 -22.61 -87.98 -2.38
CA LEU A 468 -23.55 -87.28 -3.26
C LEU A 468 -24.78 -88.20 -3.44
N LEU A 469 -25.93 -87.64 -3.05
CA LEU A 469 -27.19 -88.35 -3.20
C LEU A 469 -28.05 -87.61 -4.23
N MET A 470 -28.39 -88.34 -5.29
CA MET A 470 -29.35 -87.88 -6.29
C MET A 470 -30.72 -88.44 -5.93
N LEU A 471 -31.72 -87.59 -5.89
CA LEU A 471 -33.04 -87.95 -5.49
C LEU A 471 -34.08 -87.43 -6.46
N ASP A 472 -35.02 -88.30 -6.85
CA ASP A 472 -36.11 -88.00 -7.76
C ASP A 472 -37.42 -88.49 -7.17
N LEU A 473 -38.48 -87.64 -7.24
CA LEU A 473 -39.78 -87.94 -6.68
C LEU A 473 -40.58 -88.94 -7.61
N ASP A 474 -40.85 -90.09 -7.10
CA ASP A 474 -41.56 -91.11 -7.87
C ASP A 474 -42.96 -90.64 -8.25
N HIS A 475 -43.31 -90.81 -9.54
CA HIS A 475 -44.64 -90.45 -10.05
C HIS A 475 -45.05 -88.96 -9.91
N PHE A 476 -44.13 -88.06 -9.66
CA PHE A 476 -44.40 -86.64 -9.48
C PHE A 476 -45.14 -86.01 -10.65
N LYS A 477 -44.84 -86.38 -11.86
CA LYS A 477 -45.58 -85.96 -13.07
C LYS A 477 -47.07 -86.32 -12.99
N GLN A 478 -47.39 -87.59 -12.64
CA GLN A 478 -48.81 -88.02 -12.46
C GLN A 478 -49.53 -87.23 -11.37
N LEU A 479 -48.82 -86.89 -10.32
CA LEU A 479 -49.32 -86.03 -9.27
C LEU A 479 -49.66 -84.66 -9.77
N ASN A 480 -48.76 -84.02 -10.53
CA ASN A 480 -49.04 -82.77 -11.18
C ASN A 480 -50.23 -82.78 -12.11
N ASP A 481 -50.34 -83.88 -12.87
CA ASP A 481 -51.43 -84.07 -13.88
C ASP A 481 -52.77 -84.26 -13.16
N THR A 482 -52.80 -84.82 -11.93
CA THR A 482 -54.00 -85.09 -11.18
C THR A 482 -54.42 -84.03 -10.17
N GLN A 483 -53.43 -83.37 -9.50
CA GLN A 483 -53.64 -82.41 -8.42
C GLN A 483 -53.30 -81.00 -8.84
N GLY A 484 -52.73 -80.78 -10.04
CA GLY A 484 -52.29 -79.50 -10.59
C GLY A 484 -50.90 -79.04 -10.13
N HIS A 485 -50.27 -78.22 -10.93
CA HIS A 485 -48.90 -77.75 -10.71
C HIS A 485 -48.71 -77.00 -9.37
N HIS A 486 -49.73 -76.26 -8.87
CA HIS A 486 -49.64 -75.56 -7.61
C HIS A 486 -49.51 -76.54 -6.41
N ALA A 487 -50.17 -77.68 -6.47
CA ALA A 487 -50.02 -78.74 -5.46
C ALA A 487 -48.63 -79.38 -5.54
N GLY A 488 -48.12 -79.57 -6.75
CA GLY A 488 -46.74 -80.05 -6.99
C GLY A 488 -45.70 -79.09 -6.44
N ASP A 489 -45.86 -77.76 -6.69
CA ASP A 489 -44.93 -76.74 -6.18
C ASP A 489 -44.90 -76.74 -4.65
N GLN A 490 -46.06 -76.82 -3.99
CA GLN A 490 -46.15 -76.94 -2.52
C GLN A 490 -45.46 -78.20 -2.04
N LEU A 491 -45.67 -79.33 -2.73
CA LEU A 491 -45.03 -80.60 -2.39
C LEU A 491 -43.53 -80.50 -2.49
N LEU A 492 -42.99 -79.90 -3.58
CA LEU A 492 -41.56 -79.66 -3.76
C LEU A 492 -40.98 -78.83 -2.61
N CYS A 493 -41.65 -77.77 -2.15
CA CYS A 493 -41.24 -76.98 -0.98
C CYS A 493 -41.21 -77.85 0.30
N ILE A 494 -42.23 -78.68 0.50
CA ILE A 494 -42.30 -79.60 1.68
C ILE A 494 -41.15 -80.58 1.59
N VAL A 495 -40.94 -81.20 0.43
CA VAL A 495 -39.86 -82.18 0.20
C VAL A 495 -38.48 -81.52 0.40
N ALA A 496 -38.27 -80.36 -0.14
CA ALA A 496 -37.02 -79.61 0.05
C ALA A 496 -36.74 -79.37 1.54
N HIS A 497 -37.80 -78.97 2.32
CA HIS A 497 -37.69 -78.78 3.74
C HIS A 497 -37.36 -80.09 4.46
N ARG A 498 -38.03 -81.20 4.12
CA ARG A 498 -37.76 -82.54 4.68
C ARG A 498 -36.35 -83.01 4.39
N ILE A 499 -35.87 -82.86 3.15
CA ILE A 499 -34.49 -83.20 2.76
C ILE A 499 -33.52 -82.35 3.60
N ARG A 500 -33.76 -81.03 3.71
CA ARG A 500 -32.89 -80.08 4.45
C ARG A 500 -32.87 -80.45 5.97
N ALA A 501 -34.04 -80.85 6.56
CA ALA A 501 -34.13 -81.29 7.93
C ALA A 501 -33.49 -82.65 8.17
N SER A 502 -33.34 -83.48 7.17
CA SER A 502 -32.74 -84.79 7.24
C SER A 502 -31.22 -84.85 7.29
N VAL A 503 -30.57 -83.71 6.88
CA VAL A 503 -29.12 -83.55 6.80
C VAL A 503 -28.63 -82.42 7.69
N ARG A 504 -27.33 -82.36 7.97
CA ARG A 504 -26.78 -81.37 8.91
C ARG A 504 -26.64 -80.00 8.19
N LYS A 505 -26.41 -78.99 8.99
CA LYS A 505 -26.31 -77.61 8.50
C LYS A 505 -25.15 -77.42 7.49
N GLY A 506 -24.10 -78.21 7.60
CA GLY A 506 -22.95 -78.15 6.71
C GLY A 506 -23.13 -78.82 5.34
N ASP A 507 -24.16 -79.69 5.22
CA ASP A 507 -24.44 -80.39 3.96
C ASP A 507 -25.23 -79.46 3.02
N THR A 508 -24.97 -79.59 1.69
CA THR A 508 -25.65 -78.79 0.68
C THR A 508 -26.85 -79.57 0.12
N VAL A 509 -28.02 -78.94 0.16
CA VAL A 509 -29.21 -79.45 -0.49
C VAL A 509 -29.53 -78.55 -1.67
N ALA A 510 -29.62 -79.09 -2.85
CA ALA A 510 -29.91 -78.35 -4.06
C ALA A 510 -31.04 -79.01 -4.88
N ARG A 511 -31.71 -78.17 -5.68
CA ARG A 511 -32.68 -78.64 -6.65
C ARG A 511 -32.08 -78.51 -8.04
N MET A 512 -32.03 -79.60 -8.79
CA MET A 512 -31.48 -79.67 -10.15
C MET A 512 -32.47 -79.16 -11.19
N GLY A 513 -33.72 -79.26 -10.90
CA GLY A 513 -34.85 -78.87 -11.72
C GLY A 513 -35.99 -79.91 -11.64
N GLY A 514 -37.18 -79.52 -11.96
CA GLY A 514 -38.32 -80.41 -11.85
C GLY A 514 -38.50 -81.02 -10.46
N ASP A 515 -38.46 -82.32 -10.33
CA ASP A 515 -38.60 -83.16 -9.16
C ASP A 515 -37.29 -83.73 -8.59
N GLU A 516 -36.17 -83.27 -9.16
CA GLU A 516 -34.83 -83.80 -8.84
C GLU A 516 -34.16 -82.93 -7.78
N PHE A 517 -33.66 -83.51 -6.71
CA PHE A 517 -32.87 -82.93 -5.66
C PHE A 517 -31.52 -83.62 -5.54
N VAL A 518 -30.53 -82.90 -5.15
CA VAL A 518 -29.20 -83.40 -4.86
C VAL A 518 -28.81 -82.98 -3.46
N VAL A 519 -28.22 -83.91 -2.76
CA VAL A 519 -27.65 -83.67 -1.43
C VAL A 519 -26.16 -83.96 -1.47
N LEU A 520 -25.35 -82.95 -1.19
CA LEU A 520 -23.91 -83.10 -1.03
C LEU A 520 -23.61 -83.18 0.48
N LEU A 521 -23.09 -84.30 0.90
CA LEU A 521 -22.66 -84.56 2.25
C LEU A 521 -21.16 -84.36 2.38
N HIS A 522 -20.76 -83.53 3.29
CA HIS A 522 -19.35 -83.25 3.56
C HIS A 522 -18.84 -84.11 4.73
N ASP A 523 -17.55 -84.41 4.74
CA ASP A 523 -16.89 -85.04 5.90
C ASP A 523 -17.63 -86.31 6.42
N LEU A 524 -17.81 -87.30 5.60
CA LEU A 524 -18.37 -88.57 6.02
C LEU A 524 -17.34 -89.37 6.83
N GLY A 525 -17.79 -89.96 7.94
CA GLY A 525 -16.92 -90.83 8.70
C GLY A 525 -16.61 -92.17 8.04
N ASP A 526 -17.59 -92.74 7.35
CA ASP A 526 -17.48 -93.90 6.51
C ASP A 526 -18.56 -93.91 5.38
N GLU A 527 -18.44 -94.75 4.43
CA GLU A 527 -19.37 -94.80 3.29
C GLU A 527 -20.78 -95.22 3.66
N SER A 528 -20.95 -96.02 4.76
CA SER A 528 -22.23 -96.47 5.20
C SER A 528 -23.12 -95.32 5.71
N MET A 529 -22.55 -94.24 6.16
CA MET A 529 -23.30 -93.05 6.53
C MET A 529 -24.09 -92.45 5.38
N ALA A 530 -23.51 -92.42 4.13
CA ALA A 530 -24.22 -91.93 2.95
C ALA A 530 -25.44 -92.84 2.65
N GLU A 531 -25.29 -94.17 2.75
CA GLU A 531 -26.36 -95.11 2.54
C GLU A 531 -27.46 -94.91 3.60
N ALA A 532 -27.07 -94.79 4.86
CA ALA A 532 -28.04 -94.54 5.99
C ALA A 532 -28.82 -93.22 5.79
N ILE A 533 -28.16 -92.18 5.29
CA ILE A 533 -28.81 -90.91 4.94
C ILE A 533 -29.75 -91.08 3.77
N GLY A 534 -29.35 -91.84 2.75
CA GLY A 534 -30.19 -92.18 1.59
C GLY A 534 -31.47 -92.87 2.03
N ALA A 535 -31.38 -93.92 2.90
CA ALA A 535 -32.52 -94.59 3.44
C ALA A 535 -33.43 -93.71 4.29
N LYS A 536 -32.80 -92.81 5.10
CA LYS A 536 -33.53 -91.80 5.91
C LYS A 536 -34.26 -90.79 4.99
N LEU A 537 -33.69 -90.35 3.90
CA LEU A 537 -34.33 -89.46 2.94
C LEU A 537 -35.54 -90.10 2.30
N VAL A 538 -35.43 -91.34 1.87
CA VAL A 538 -36.56 -92.14 1.34
C VAL A 538 -37.70 -92.21 2.33
N ALA A 539 -37.42 -92.57 3.58
CA ALA A 539 -38.43 -92.66 4.65
C ALA A 539 -39.05 -91.28 4.90
N ASN A 540 -38.27 -90.22 5.01
CA ASN A 540 -38.78 -88.88 5.33
C ASN A 540 -39.59 -88.25 4.20
N VAL A 541 -39.22 -88.45 2.94
CA VAL A 541 -39.99 -88.00 1.79
C VAL A 541 -41.36 -88.71 1.74
N ALA A 542 -41.38 -90.03 2.00
CA ALA A 542 -42.60 -90.84 1.98
C ALA A 542 -43.64 -90.51 3.10
N VAL A 543 -43.28 -89.67 4.04
CA VAL A 543 -44.24 -89.21 5.05
C VAL A 543 -45.39 -88.44 4.36
N PRO A 544 -46.65 -88.72 4.68
CA PRO A 544 -47.76 -88.00 4.08
C PRO A 544 -47.64 -86.48 4.27
N ALA A 545 -47.93 -85.68 3.22
CA ALA A 545 -47.93 -84.26 3.23
C ALA A 545 -49.37 -83.72 3.07
N GLU A 546 -49.75 -82.80 3.98
CA GLU A 546 -51.04 -82.14 3.85
C GLU A 546 -50.91 -80.89 2.93
N ILE A 547 -51.59 -80.95 1.79
CA ILE A 547 -51.58 -79.88 0.81
C ILE A 547 -53.02 -79.46 0.55
N GLY A 548 -53.40 -78.29 1.12
CA GLY A 548 -54.80 -77.84 1.09
C GLY A 548 -55.71 -78.78 1.88
N LYS A 549 -56.60 -79.49 1.23
CA LYS A 549 -57.53 -80.50 1.85
C LYS A 549 -57.15 -81.94 1.53
N ALA A 550 -56.10 -82.17 0.79
CA ALA A 550 -55.66 -83.48 0.35
C ALA A 550 -54.41 -83.92 1.12
N THR A 551 -54.39 -85.20 1.54
CA THR A 551 -53.20 -85.84 2.09
C THR A 551 -52.50 -86.57 0.92
N ILE A 552 -51.33 -86.07 0.54
CA ILE A 552 -50.55 -86.57 -0.57
C ILE A 552 -49.35 -87.35 -0.04
N THR A 553 -49.15 -88.57 -0.58
CA THR A 553 -47.97 -89.35 -0.27
C THR A 553 -47.18 -89.52 -1.54
N VAL A 554 -45.90 -89.10 -1.54
CA VAL A 554 -44.97 -89.30 -2.64
C VAL A 554 -43.77 -90.08 -2.11
N SER A 555 -43.30 -91.02 -2.87
CA SER A 555 -42.03 -91.69 -2.58
C SER A 555 -40.88 -91.12 -3.40
N ALA A 556 -39.68 -91.40 -3.01
CA ALA A 556 -38.49 -90.97 -3.74
C ALA A 556 -37.56 -92.16 -3.99
N SER A 557 -36.97 -92.13 -5.14
CA SER A 557 -35.84 -92.97 -5.49
C SER A 557 -34.53 -92.22 -5.27
N VAL A 558 -33.62 -92.83 -4.52
CA VAL A 558 -32.37 -92.16 -4.12
C VAL A 558 -31.17 -93.01 -4.63
N GLY A 559 -30.32 -92.35 -5.41
CA GLY A 559 -29.00 -92.90 -5.80
C GLY A 559 -27.91 -92.30 -4.91
N VAL A 560 -27.09 -93.12 -4.32
CA VAL A 560 -26.02 -92.72 -3.39
C VAL A 560 -24.67 -93.03 -4.07
N CYS A 561 -23.83 -92.02 -4.07
CA CYS A 561 -22.48 -92.13 -4.60
C CYS A 561 -21.49 -91.55 -3.62
N THR A 562 -20.37 -92.20 -3.38
CA THR A 562 -19.36 -91.69 -2.39
C THR A 562 -18.04 -91.40 -3.14
N TYR A 563 -17.37 -90.36 -2.71
CA TYR A 563 -16.01 -90.06 -3.24
C TYR A 563 -15.00 -90.61 -2.22
N PRO A 564 -13.87 -91.26 -2.70
CA PRO A 564 -13.45 -91.40 -4.09
C PRO A 564 -13.98 -92.66 -4.84
N ALA A 565 -14.62 -93.58 -4.18
CA ALA A 565 -15.01 -94.87 -4.74
C ALA A 565 -16.01 -94.76 -5.91
N GLY A 566 -16.89 -93.73 -5.86
CA GLY A 566 -17.94 -93.54 -6.84
C GLY A 566 -17.66 -92.50 -7.93
N GLY A 567 -16.45 -91.97 -8.06
CA GLY A 567 -16.12 -91.02 -9.13
C GLY A 567 -14.85 -90.24 -8.86
N ALA A 568 -14.15 -89.83 -9.88
CA ALA A 568 -12.89 -89.07 -9.79
C ALA A 568 -13.07 -87.53 -9.67
N ASP A 569 -14.24 -87.07 -10.07
CA ASP A 569 -14.62 -85.64 -10.05
C ASP A 569 -16.12 -85.43 -9.78
N GLY A 570 -16.56 -84.21 -9.60
CA GLY A 570 -17.95 -83.91 -9.31
C GLY A 570 -18.94 -84.36 -10.38
N ASP A 571 -18.57 -84.23 -11.62
CA ASP A 571 -19.41 -84.66 -12.75
C ASP A 571 -19.56 -86.17 -12.79
N ALA A 572 -18.47 -86.92 -12.53
CA ALA A 572 -18.53 -88.37 -12.41
C ALA A 572 -19.42 -88.85 -11.25
N MET A 573 -19.31 -88.15 -10.07
CA MET A 573 -20.17 -88.43 -8.96
C MET A 573 -21.66 -88.18 -9.25
N LEU A 574 -21.99 -87.05 -9.96
CA LEU A 574 -23.36 -86.77 -10.38
C LEU A 574 -23.89 -87.87 -11.33
N ARG A 575 -23.14 -88.25 -12.34
CA ARG A 575 -23.55 -89.33 -13.27
C ARG A 575 -23.76 -90.63 -12.57
N ASN A 576 -22.85 -90.97 -11.64
CA ASN A 576 -22.90 -92.29 -10.96
C ASN A 576 -24.01 -92.33 -9.88
N ALA A 577 -24.29 -91.20 -9.24
CA ALA A 577 -25.44 -91.04 -8.34
C ALA A 577 -26.76 -91.18 -9.14
N ASP A 578 -26.83 -90.52 -10.31
CA ASP A 578 -27.99 -90.64 -11.21
C ASP A 578 -28.21 -92.13 -11.68
N GLU A 579 -27.14 -92.79 -12.08
CA GLU A 579 -27.22 -94.20 -12.42
C GLU A 579 -27.72 -95.08 -11.27
N ALA A 580 -27.23 -94.83 -10.05
CA ALA A 580 -27.70 -95.52 -8.85
C ALA A 580 -29.19 -95.19 -8.54
N MET A 581 -29.60 -93.97 -8.75
CA MET A 581 -31.00 -93.58 -8.61
C MET A 581 -31.89 -94.27 -9.63
N TYR A 582 -31.43 -94.35 -10.89
CA TYR A 582 -32.15 -95.10 -11.91
C TYR A 582 -32.28 -96.58 -11.55
N ARG A 583 -31.24 -97.20 -10.96
CA ARG A 583 -31.31 -98.57 -10.43
C ARG A 583 -32.32 -98.71 -9.31
N ALA A 584 -32.42 -97.70 -8.39
CA ALA A 584 -33.47 -97.63 -7.32
C ALA A 584 -34.87 -97.59 -7.97
N LYS A 585 -35.07 -96.78 -9.05
CA LYS A 585 -36.36 -96.76 -9.74
C LYS A 585 -36.69 -98.12 -10.42
N ALA A 586 -35.73 -98.82 -10.98
CA ALA A 586 -35.92 -100.16 -11.64
C ALA A 586 -36.21 -101.28 -10.64
N ARG A 587 -35.78 -101.18 -9.35
CA ARG A 587 -36.02 -102.14 -8.27
C ARG A 587 -37.36 -101.97 -7.61
N GLY A 588 -38.23 -101.10 -8.08
CA GLY A 588 -39.59 -100.93 -7.53
C GLY A 588 -39.84 -99.64 -6.88
N ARG A 589 -38.91 -98.62 -7.00
CA ARG A 589 -38.99 -97.30 -6.45
C ARG A 589 -39.00 -97.30 -4.92
N ASN A 590 -39.22 -96.12 -4.33
CA ASN A 590 -39.27 -95.92 -2.84
C ASN A 590 -38.12 -96.63 -2.10
N SER A 591 -36.92 -96.44 -2.65
CA SER A 591 -35.72 -97.12 -2.14
C SER A 591 -34.48 -96.33 -2.41
N SER A 592 -33.41 -96.61 -1.74
CA SER A 592 -32.07 -96.08 -2.06
C SER A 592 -31.20 -97.17 -2.64
N CYS A 593 -30.32 -96.80 -3.57
CA CYS A 593 -29.33 -97.64 -4.13
C CYS A 593 -27.98 -97.01 -4.08
N VAL A 594 -26.95 -97.75 -3.64
CA VAL A 594 -25.58 -97.31 -3.64
C VAL A 594 -24.95 -97.61 -4.97
N TYR A 595 -24.23 -96.66 -5.55
CA TYR A 595 -23.43 -96.90 -6.73
C TYR A 595 -22.27 -97.84 -6.42
N THR A 596 -22.18 -98.92 -7.07
CA THR A 596 -21.03 -99.86 -7.07
C THR A 596 -20.44 -99.95 -8.48
N ALA A 597 -19.17 -99.54 -8.57
CA ALA A 597 -18.47 -99.72 -9.85
C ALA A 597 -18.52 -101.24 -10.26
N ALA A 598 -18.91 -101.46 -11.48
CA ALA A 598 -19.01 -102.81 -12.03
C ALA A 598 -17.64 -103.45 -12.27
#